data_a26aa722cc2bfa1913f552a9f0c5d340
#
_entry.id   a26aa722cc2bfa1913f552a9f0c5d340
#
_cell.length_a   1.000
_cell.length_b   1.000
_cell.length_c   1.000
_cell.angle_alpha   90.00
_cell.angle_beta   90.00
_cell.angle_gamma   90.00
#
_symmetry.space_group_name_H-M   'P 1'
#
loop_
_entity.id
_entity.type
_entity.pdbx_description
1 polymer ?
#
loop_
_entity_poly.entity_id
_entity_poly.type
_entity_poly.pdbx_seq_one_letter_code
_entity_poly.pdbx_strand_id
1 'polypeptide(L)'
;MEFTKHVIAYLEKKHFLIIEGIKILPTPLGKAAFASSISPEESMLIFDDLLHARETTSLILETDLHLLYLITPHFKNLREPNWDAFIKQFSKLCASEQRVAQIYQIDLDYMHWALHIKP
;
A
#
# COMPACT_ATOMS: atom_id res chain seq x y z
N MET A 1 17.94 -28.97 2.83
CA MET A 1 19.03 -28.11 2.32
C MET A 1 18.73 -27.50 0.94
N GLU A 2 18.15 -28.22 0.03
CA GLU A 2 17.84 -27.74 -1.31
C GLU A 2 16.74 -26.65 -1.30
N PHE A 3 15.70 -26.82 -0.48
CA PHE A 3 14.63 -25.84 -0.30
C PHE A 3 15.17 -24.47 0.18
N THR A 4 16.07 -24.44 1.15
CA THR A 4 16.67 -23.20 1.67
C THR A 4 17.46 -22.46 0.59
N LYS A 5 18.19 -23.16 -0.25
CA LYS A 5 18.92 -22.56 -1.38
C LYS A 5 17.98 -21.90 -2.40
N HIS A 6 16.85 -22.53 -2.71
CA HIS A 6 15.84 -22.00 -3.60
C HIS A 6 15.20 -20.71 -3.04
N VAL A 7 14.90 -20.71 -1.73
CA VAL A 7 14.34 -19.52 -1.07
C VAL A 7 15.33 -18.35 -1.09
N ILE A 8 16.59 -18.60 -0.77
CA ILE A 8 17.63 -17.56 -0.79
C ILE A 8 17.81 -17.01 -2.21
N ALA A 9 17.89 -17.88 -3.22
CA ALA A 9 18.01 -17.48 -4.62
C ALA A 9 16.80 -16.65 -5.10
N TYR A 10 15.59 -17.02 -4.67
CA TYR A 10 14.38 -16.25 -4.95
C TYR A 10 14.44 -14.86 -4.35
N LEU A 11 14.79 -14.74 -3.06
CA LEU A 11 14.87 -13.46 -2.35
C LEU A 11 15.98 -12.55 -2.90
N GLU A 12 17.11 -13.12 -3.33
CA GLU A 12 18.17 -12.39 -4.01
C GLU A 12 17.71 -11.86 -5.38
N LYS A 13 17.07 -12.70 -6.19
CA LYS A 13 16.50 -12.32 -7.50
C LYS A 13 15.48 -11.19 -7.39
N LYS A 14 14.74 -11.15 -6.31
CA LYS A 14 13.73 -10.12 -6.02
C LYS A 14 14.29 -8.91 -5.25
N HIS A 15 15.60 -8.83 -5.08
CA HIS A 15 16.30 -7.73 -4.43
C HIS A 15 15.97 -7.51 -2.94
N PHE A 16 15.53 -8.55 -2.24
CA PHE A 16 15.38 -8.52 -0.78
C PHE A 16 16.69 -8.80 -0.05
N LEU A 17 17.58 -9.55 -0.67
CA LEU A 17 18.88 -9.93 -0.15
C LEU A 17 19.99 -9.62 -1.15
N ILE A 18 21.20 -9.43 -0.62
CA ILE A 18 22.45 -9.36 -1.38
C ILE A 18 23.38 -10.43 -0.84
N ILE A 19 24.03 -11.16 -1.74
CA ILE A 19 25.05 -12.16 -1.39
C ILE A 19 26.44 -11.58 -1.70
N GLU A 20 27.23 -11.39 -0.65
CA GLU A 20 28.62 -10.92 -0.72
C GLU A 20 29.55 -12.02 -0.22
N GLY A 21 30.06 -12.84 -1.12
CA GLY A 21 30.88 -14.00 -0.78
C GLY A 21 30.08 -15.03 0.03
N ILE A 22 30.42 -15.20 1.30
CA ILE A 22 29.72 -16.10 2.23
C ILE A 22 28.67 -15.39 3.09
N LYS A 23 28.55 -14.08 2.98
CA LYS A 23 27.61 -13.28 3.77
C LYS A 23 26.32 -13.03 3.00
N ILE A 24 25.21 -13.17 3.70
CA ILE A 24 23.87 -12.82 3.20
C ILE A 24 23.42 -11.58 3.96
N LEU A 25 23.17 -10.50 3.24
CA LEU A 25 22.80 -9.21 3.82
C LEU A 25 21.41 -8.78 3.30
N PRO A 26 20.54 -8.24 4.17
CA PRO A 26 19.26 -7.68 3.71
C PRO A 26 19.47 -6.35 3.00
N THR A 27 18.72 -6.13 1.92
CA THR A 27 18.60 -4.81 1.30
C THR A 27 17.69 -3.89 2.12
N PRO A 28 17.64 -2.56 1.86
CA PRO A 28 16.63 -1.68 2.47
C PRO A 28 15.20 -2.19 2.24
N LEU A 29 14.88 -2.69 1.05
CA LEU A 29 13.59 -3.31 0.73
C LEU A 29 13.34 -4.57 1.58
N GLY A 30 14.35 -5.44 1.73
CA GLY A 30 14.26 -6.63 2.57
C GLY A 30 14.03 -6.31 4.04
N LYS A 31 14.71 -5.29 4.57
CA LYS A 31 14.50 -4.81 5.95
C LYS A 31 13.09 -4.26 6.16
N ALA A 32 12.58 -3.47 5.22
CA ALA A 32 11.24 -2.89 5.28
C ALA A 32 10.15 -3.99 5.22
N ALA A 33 10.28 -4.95 4.31
CA ALA A 33 9.37 -6.07 4.19
C ALA A 33 9.32 -6.91 5.48
N PHE A 34 10.48 -7.21 6.06
CA PHE A 34 10.56 -7.94 7.32
C PHE A 34 9.93 -7.17 8.48
N ALA A 35 10.24 -5.88 8.62
CA ALA A 35 9.72 -5.03 9.69
C ALA A 35 8.20 -4.85 9.63
N SER A 36 7.63 -4.84 8.41
CA SER A 36 6.18 -4.70 8.19
C SER A 36 5.40 -6.02 8.32
N SER A 37 6.08 -7.15 8.45
CA SER A 37 5.46 -8.49 8.48
C SER A 37 4.60 -8.80 7.23
N ILE A 38 4.96 -8.21 6.10
CA ILE A 38 4.29 -8.42 4.81
C ILE A 38 5.06 -9.49 4.03
N SER A 39 4.35 -10.30 3.23
CA SER A 39 4.98 -11.30 2.38
C SER A 39 5.89 -10.65 1.32
N PRO A 40 6.90 -11.36 0.78
CA PRO A 40 7.73 -10.83 -0.30
C PRO A 40 6.92 -10.41 -1.53
N GLU A 41 5.89 -11.18 -1.90
CA GLU A 41 5.03 -10.90 -3.05
C GLU A 41 4.23 -9.61 -2.86
N GLU A 42 3.60 -9.45 -1.69
CA GLU A 42 2.85 -8.23 -1.34
C GLU A 42 3.77 -7.02 -1.21
N SER A 43 4.96 -7.20 -0.65
CA SER A 43 5.97 -6.14 -0.54
C SER A 43 6.39 -5.61 -1.89
N MET A 44 6.50 -6.47 -2.91
CA MET A 44 6.82 -6.04 -4.26
C MET A 44 5.70 -5.24 -4.90
N LEU A 45 4.45 -5.67 -4.74
CA LEU A 45 3.29 -4.92 -5.24
C LEU A 45 3.22 -3.51 -4.62
N ILE A 46 3.39 -3.42 -3.31
CA ILE A 46 3.42 -2.14 -2.60
C ILE A 46 4.58 -1.26 -3.09
N PHE A 47 5.76 -1.84 -3.27
CA PHE A 47 6.93 -1.12 -3.77
C PHE A 47 6.71 -0.57 -5.18
N ASP A 48 6.14 -1.36 -6.07
CA ASP A 48 5.81 -0.95 -7.43
C ASP A 48 4.75 0.16 -7.44
N ASP A 49 3.71 0.07 -6.59
CA ASP A 49 2.69 1.10 -6.45
C ASP A 49 3.28 2.43 -5.93
N LEU A 50 4.20 2.36 -4.95
CA LEU A 50 4.90 3.54 -4.44
C LEU A 50 5.80 4.19 -5.51
N LEU A 51 6.52 3.39 -6.29
CA LEU A 51 7.33 3.89 -7.41
C LEU A 51 6.44 4.55 -8.46
N HIS A 52 5.36 3.91 -8.84
CA HIS A 52 4.42 4.43 -9.83
C HIS A 52 3.81 5.74 -9.36
N ALA A 53 3.37 5.83 -8.11
CA ALA A 53 2.83 7.07 -7.54
C ALA A 53 3.87 8.20 -7.54
N ARG A 54 5.13 7.89 -7.23
CA ARG A 54 6.24 8.86 -7.26
C ARG A 54 6.50 9.41 -8.66
N GLU A 55 6.41 8.56 -9.67
CA GLU A 55 6.78 8.91 -11.06
C GLU A 55 5.63 9.55 -11.84
N THR A 56 4.39 9.19 -11.56
CA THR A 56 3.23 9.57 -12.39
C THR A 56 2.26 10.54 -11.73
N THR A 57 1.93 10.36 -10.44
CA THR A 57 0.84 11.10 -9.78
C THR A 57 1.30 12.16 -8.81
N SER A 58 2.60 12.31 -8.57
CA SER A 58 3.15 13.15 -7.51
C SER A 58 2.67 12.71 -6.11
N LEU A 59 3.52 11.99 -5.43
CA LEU A 59 3.24 11.51 -4.07
C LEU A 59 3.01 12.69 -3.12
N ILE A 60 1.83 12.75 -2.50
CA ILE A 60 1.46 13.79 -1.53
C ILE A 60 1.91 13.34 -0.14
N LEU A 61 2.90 14.04 0.43
CA LEU A 61 3.52 13.70 1.72
C LEU A 61 3.25 14.73 2.83
N GLU A 62 2.32 15.66 2.62
CA GLU A 62 1.92 16.64 3.62
C GLU A 62 1.20 15.97 4.81
N THR A 63 0.52 14.86 4.55
CA THR A 63 -0.04 13.96 5.56
C THR A 63 0.27 12.51 5.20
N ASP A 64 0.04 11.60 6.14
CA ASP A 64 0.32 10.17 5.93
C ASP A 64 -0.75 9.46 5.08
N LEU A 65 -1.85 10.13 4.73
CA LEU A 65 -3.00 9.50 4.07
C LEU A 65 -2.63 8.83 2.75
N HIS A 66 -1.85 9.49 1.90
CA HIS A 66 -1.46 8.94 0.60
C HIS A 66 -0.58 7.68 0.75
N LEU A 67 0.39 7.74 1.66
CA LEU A 67 1.23 6.58 1.98
C LEU A 67 0.39 5.43 2.56
N LEU A 68 -0.47 5.71 3.52
CA LEU A 68 -1.36 4.71 4.13
C LEU A 68 -2.27 4.05 3.07
N TYR A 69 -2.80 4.83 2.14
CA TYR A 69 -3.61 4.29 1.05
C TYR A 69 -2.81 3.30 0.18
N LEU A 70 -1.59 3.68 -0.21
CA LEU A 70 -0.74 2.87 -1.08
C LEU A 70 -0.22 1.58 -0.42
N ILE A 71 0.08 1.64 0.88
CA ILE A 71 0.63 0.48 1.61
C ILE A 71 -0.45 -0.39 2.26
N THR A 72 -1.71 0.05 2.29
CA THR A 72 -2.80 -0.73 2.88
C THR A 72 -3.18 -1.89 1.96
N PRO A 73 -3.11 -3.14 2.42
CA PRO A 73 -3.48 -4.29 1.61
C PRO A 73 -4.96 -4.24 1.19
N HIS A 74 -5.22 -4.63 -0.05
CA HIS A 74 -6.59 -4.75 -0.54
C HIS A 74 -7.22 -6.05 -0.02
N PHE A 75 -7.98 -5.96 1.04
CA PHE A 75 -8.69 -7.12 1.59
C PHE A 75 -9.95 -7.41 0.77
N LYS A 76 -10.01 -8.59 0.19
CA LYS A 76 -11.15 -9.04 -0.64
C LYS A 76 -12.46 -9.22 0.13
N ASN A 77 -12.40 -9.31 1.46
CA ASN A 77 -13.55 -9.67 2.30
C ASN A 77 -13.87 -8.60 3.35
N LEU A 78 -13.67 -7.34 3.04
CA LEU A 78 -14.11 -6.26 3.92
C LEU A 78 -15.65 -6.22 3.96
N ARG A 79 -16.18 -6.09 5.17
CA ARG A 79 -17.60 -5.75 5.33
C ARG A 79 -17.83 -4.36 4.74
N GLU A 80 -19.04 -4.14 4.26
CA GLU A 80 -19.41 -2.83 3.78
C GLU A 80 -19.21 -1.77 4.85
N PRO A 81 -18.65 -0.61 4.48
CA PRO A 81 -18.41 0.47 5.42
C PRO A 81 -19.72 1.07 5.95
N ASN A 82 -19.68 1.59 7.16
CA ASN A 82 -20.74 2.47 7.63
C ASN A 82 -20.59 3.81 6.89
N TRP A 83 -21.40 4.00 5.85
CA TRP A 83 -21.30 5.17 4.97
C TRP A 83 -21.55 6.48 5.69
N ASP A 84 -22.46 6.54 6.69
CA ASP A 84 -22.68 7.75 7.49
C ASP A 84 -21.43 8.16 8.26
N ALA A 85 -20.78 7.20 8.92
CA ALA A 85 -19.53 7.43 9.63
C ALA A 85 -18.40 7.83 8.66
N PHE A 86 -18.34 7.20 7.50
CA PHE A 86 -17.34 7.47 6.47
C PHE A 86 -17.47 8.89 5.92
N ILE A 87 -18.69 9.32 5.55
CA ILE A 87 -18.98 10.69 5.07
C ILE A 87 -18.62 11.73 6.13
N LYS A 88 -18.94 11.48 7.40
CA LYS A 88 -18.55 12.37 8.50
C LYS A 88 -17.03 12.51 8.66
N GLN A 89 -16.27 11.45 8.48
CA GLN A 89 -14.82 11.52 8.51
C GLN A 89 -14.25 12.18 7.26
N PHE A 90 -14.79 11.85 6.09
CA PHE A 90 -14.38 12.44 4.81
C PHE A 90 -14.56 13.98 4.82
N SER A 91 -15.63 14.49 5.40
CA SER A 91 -15.88 15.93 5.50
C SER A 91 -14.87 16.69 6.39
N LYS A 92 -14.09 15.96 7.20
CA LYS A 92 -13.05 16.54 8.07
C LYS A 92 -11.66 16.56 7.43
N LEU A 93 -11.52 15.99 6.25
CA LEU A 93 -10.23 15.94 5.56
C LEU A 93 -9.70 17.34 5.27
N CYS A 94 -8.41 17.55 5.52
CA CYS A 94 -7.72 18.78 5.12
C CYS A 94 -7.52 18.86 3.60
N ALA A 95 -7.08 20.02 3.11
CA ALA A 95 -6.93 20.24 1.66
C ALA A 95 -5.99 19.24 0.97
N SER A 96 -4.88 18.84 1.62
CA SER A 96 -3.94 17.86 1.08
C SER A 96 -4.54 16.45 1.03
N GLU A 97 -5.29 16.06 2.05
CA GLU A 97 -6.00 14.79 2.10
C GLU A 97 -7.12 14.71 1.05
N GLN A 98 -7.83 15.83 0.83
CA GLN A 98 -8.83 15.93 -0.25
C GLN A 98 -8.19 15.76 -1.63
N ARG A 99 -6.97 16.30 -1.86
CA ARG A 99 -6.24 16.04 -3.11
C ARG A 99 -5.91 14.56 -3.30
N VAL A 100 -5.56 13.84 -2.23
CA VAL A 100 -5.37 12.38 -2.31
C VAL A 100 -6.66 11.68 -2.74
N ALA A 101 -7.79 12.03 -2.13
CA ALA A 101 -9.10 11.47 -2.49
C ALA A 101 -9.45 11.73 -3.97
N GLN A 102 -9.15 12.94 -4.48
CA GLN A 102 -9.37 13.31 -5.88
C GLN A 102 -8.51 12.48 -6.86
N ILE A 103 -7.25 12.20 -6.53
CA ILE A 103 -6.37 11.34 -7.34
C ILE A 103 -7.01 9.96 -7.55
N TYR A 104 -7.65 9.41 -6.53
CA TYR A 104 -8.30 8.10 -6.58
C TYR A 104 -9.81 8.17 -6.91
N GLN A 105 -10.30 9.34 -7.34
CA GLN A 105 -11.69 9.56 -7.75
C GLN A 105 -12.71 9.18 -6.67
N ILE A 106 -12.33 9.39 -5.41
CA ILE A 106 -13.21 9.19 -4.25
C ILE A 106 -13.93 10.51 -3.98
N ASP A 107 -15.23 10.55 -4.22
CA ASP A 107 -16.04 11.75 -4.07
C ASP A 107 -17.29 11.51 -3.19
N LEU A 108 -17.88 12.62 -2.73
CA LEU A 108 -19.07 12.58 -1.90
C LEU A 108 -20.30 12.08 -2.66
N ASP A 109 -20.41 12.33 -3.95
CA ASP A 109 -21.56 11.92 -4.76
C ASP A 109 -21.65 10.40 -4.83
N TYR A 110 -20.53 9.72 -5.01
CA TYR A 110 -20.47 8.27 -4.94
C TYR A 110 -20.90 7.74 -3.56
N MET A 111 -20.42 8.38 -2.50
CA MET A 111 -20.74 7.95 -1.13
C MET A 111 -22.22 8.14 -0.80
N HIS A 112 -22.83 9.25 -1.21
CA HIS A 112 -24.25 9.48 -1.08
C HIS A 112 -25.08 8.51 -1.91
N TRP A 113 -24.65 8.24 -3.13
CA TRP A 113 -25.27 7.22 -3.98
C TRP A 113 -25.22 5.84 -3.30
N ALA A 114 -24.06 5.42 -2.78
CA ALA A 114 -23.89 4.14 -2.08
C ALA A 114 -24.77 4.02 -0.82
N LEU A 115 -24.96 5.14 -0.10
CA LEU A 115 -25.84 5.20 1.07
C LEU A 115 -27.34 4.98 0.70
N HIS A 116 -27.77 5.45 -0.48
CA HIS A 116 -29.19 5.44 -0.87
C HIS A 116 -29.61 4.19 -1.65
N ILE A 117 -28.68 3.42 -2.21
CA ILE A 117 -28.98 2.22 -3.00
C ILE A 117 -29.20 0.97 -2.15
N LYS A 118 -28.89 1.02 -0.85
CA LYS A 118 -29.12 -0.13 0.02
C LYS A 118 -30.56 -0.28 0.45
N PRO A 119 -31.12 -1.51 0.21
CA PRO A 119 -32.36 -1.90 0.88
C PRO A 119 -32.18 -2.01 2.39
#